data_f10b6e1217bd1ff4d61d60d06868404e
#
_entry.id   f10b6e1217bd1ff4d61d60d06868404e
#
_cell.length_a   1.000
_cell.length_b   1.000
_cell.length_c   1.000
_cell.angle_alpha   90.00
_cell.angle_beta   90.00
_cell.angle_gamma   90.00
#
_symmetry.space_group_name_H-M   'P 1'
#
loop_
_entity.id
_entity.type
_entity.pdbx_description
1 polymer ?
#
loop_
_entity_poly.entity_id
_entity_poly.type
_entity_poly.pdbx_seq_one_letter_code
_entity_poly.pdbx_strand_id
1 'polypeptide(L)'
;MSIQEQIKERLSGKISDWYEHNPKRIYFSVDKKEIREVAKILFKDLGLRYVIASGTDTPRGLEILYHFSFDQTGLIISVRVLIEDKEKPEIDSLAIISPAFEWIEREIWEMLGINFVGHPNLKRLLLAEDWPEGKYPLRCEREP
;
A
#
# COMPACT_ATOMS: atom_id res chain seq x y z
N MET A 1 15.36 -13.04 -18.48
CA MET A 1 13.98 -12.76 -18.04
C MET A 1 13.89 -11.33 -17.54
N SER A 2 12.98 -10.54 -18.08
CA SER A 2 12.78 -9.16 -17.62
C SER A 2 12.23 -9.13 -16.19
N ILE A 3 12.35 -7.96 -15.52
CA ILE A 3 11.77 -7.83 -14.18
C ILE A 3 10.25 -7.97 -14.22
N GLN A 4 9.59 -7.49 -15.27
CA GLN A 4 8.15 -7.66 -15.45
C GLN A 4 7.76 -9.14 -15.52
N GLU A 5 8.53 -9.93 -16.25
CA GLU A 5 8.29 -11.37 -16.37
C GLU A 5 8.52 -12.09 -15.05
N GLN A 6 9.57 -11.71 -14.32
CA GLN A 6 9.84 -12.25 -12.98
C GLN A 6 8.70 -11.96 -12.01
N ILE A 7 8.17 -10.72 -12.03
CA ILE A 7 7.03 -10.34 -11.19
C ILE A 7 5.81 -11.18 -11.54
N LYS A 8 5.47 -11.29 -12.81
CA LYS A 8 4.32 -12.08 -13.25
C LYS A 8 4.43 -13.54 -12.84
N GLU A 9 5.60 -14.12 -12.98
CA GLU A 9 5.84 -15.52 -12.60
C GLU A 9 5.74 -15.72 -11.08
N ARG A 10 6.46 -14.90 -10.32
CA ARG A 10 6.51 -15.04 -8.87
C ARG A 10 5.18 -14.72 -8.19
N LEU A 11 4.38 -13.85 -8.77
CA LEU A 11 3.09 -13.42 -8.21
C LEU A 11 1.89 -14.04 -8.93
N SER A 12 2.11 -15.07 -9.72
CA SER A 12 1.04 -15.78 -10.42
C SER A 12 -0.06 -16.24 -9.44
N GLY A 13 -1.31 -15.93 -9.76
CA GLY A 13 -2.46 -16.25 -8.92
C GLY A 13 -2.70 -15.29 -7.75
N LYS A 14 -1.81 -14.32 -7.52
CA LYS A 14 -1.92 -13.35 -6.43
C LYS A 14 -2.26 -11.94 -6.91
N ILE A 15 -2.09 -11.67 -8.20
CA ILE A 15 -2.29 -10.34 -8.78
C ILE A 15 -3.36 -10.36 -9.85
N SER A 16 -3.96 -9.20 -10.08
CA SER A 16 -4.96 -8.98 -11.12
C SER A 16 -4.78 -7.59 -11.74
N ASP A 17 -5.52 -7.31 -12.81
CA ASP A 17 -5.55 -5.98 -13.43
C ASP A 17 -4.17 -5.44 -13.82
N TRP A 18 -3.32 -6.31 -14.37
CA TRP A 18 -2.01 -5.91 -14.86
C TRP A 18 -2.15 -4.85 -15.95
N TYR A 19 -1.52 -3.69 -15.73
CA TYR A 19 -1.59 -2.56 -16.65
C TYR A 19 -0.21 -1.93 -16.84
N GLU A 20 0.30 -1.97 -18.07
CA GLU A 20 1.54 -1.32 -18.44
C GLU A 20 1.22 0.05 -19.02
N HIS A 21 1.28 1.09 -18.17
CA HIS A 21 0.98 2.46 -18.58
C HIS A 21 1.97 2.97 -19.62
N ASN A 22 3.26 2.68 -19.40
CA ASN A 22 4.35 2.99 -20.31
C ASN A 22 5.57 2.11 -19.92
N PRO A 23 6.71 2.17 -20.63
CA PRO A 23 7.87 1.35 -20.29
C PRO A 23 8.45 1.58 -18.89
N LYS A 24 8.06 2.65 -18.22
CA LYS A 24 8.58 3.03 -16.90
C LYS A 24 7.56 2.85 -15.76
N ARG A 25 6.32 2.49 -16.07
CA ARG A 25 5.26 2.39 -15.06
C ARG A 25 4.33 1.24 -15.32
N ILE A 26 4.19 0.37 -14.32
CA ILE A 26 3.21 -0.71 -14.32
C ILE A 26 2.37 -0.66 -13.06
N TYR A 27 1.13 -1.12 -13.19
CA TYR A 27 0.16 -1.18 -12.09
C TYR A 27 -0.44 -2.58 -12.05
N PHE A 28 -0.72 -3.07 -10.86
CA PHE A 28 -1.57 -4.25 -10.69
C PHE A 28 -2.26 -4.18 -9.35
N SER A 29 -3.32 -4.98 -9.20
CA SER A 29 -4.12 -5.06 -7.98
C SER A 29 -3.84 -6.33 -7.23
N VAL A 30 -3.94 -6.26 -5.91
CA VAL A 30 -3.70 -7.37 -4.98
C VAL A 30 -4.82 -7.35 -3.95
N ASP A 31 -5.35 -8.52 -3.59
CA ASP A 31 -6.26 -8.64 -2.46
C ASP A 31 -5.51 -8.29 -1.17
N LYS A 32 -6.15 -7.56 -0.27
CA LYS A 32 -5.50 -7.12 0.97
C LYS A 32 -4.91 -8.26 1.80
N LYS A 33 -5.46 -9.47 1.68
CA LYS A 33 -4.95 -10.65 2.39
C LYS A 33 -3.59 -11.12 1.87
N GLU A 34 -3.26 -10.76 0.63
CA GLU A 34 -2.02 -11.17 -0.04
C GLU A 34 -0.93 -10.12 0.04
N ILE A 35 -1.22 -8.92 0.57
CA ILE A 35 -0.28 -7.79 0.47
C ILE A 35 1.07 -8.08 1.15
N ARG A 36 1.06 -8.72 2.31
CA ARG A 36 2.31 -9.01 3.03
C ARG A 36 3.22 -9.93 2.23
N GLU A 37 2.64 -10.99 1.66
CA GLU A 37 3.41 -11.93 0.84
C GLU A 37 3.91 -11.28 -0.46
N VAL A 38 3.04 -10.54 -1.14
CA VAL A 38 3.41 -9.82 -2.36
C VAL A 38 4.54 -8.82 -2.08
N ALA A 39 4.41 -8.01 -1.03
CA ALA A 39 5.44 -7.04 -0.67
C ALA A 39 6.75 -7.72 -0.29
N LYS A 40 6.70 -8.84 0.40
CA LYS A 40 7.89 -9.62 0.74
C LYS A 40 8.62 -10.09 -0.51
N ILE A 41 7.88 -10.62 -1.48
CA ILE A 41 8.47 -11.08 -2.74
C ILE A 41 9.11 -9.90 -3.48
N LEU A 42 8.40 -8.79 -3.63
CA LEU A 42 8.92 -7.63 -4.33
C LEU A 42 10.15 -7.03 -3.64
N PHE A 43 10.07 -6.82 -2.34
CA PHE A 43 11.11 -6.14 -1.57
C PHE A 43 12.30 -7.04 -1.23
N LYS A 44 12.05 -8.25 -0.70
CA LYS A 44 13.12 -9.15 -0.25
C LYS A 44 13.65 -10.04 -1.37
N ASP A 45 12.76 -10.72 -2.08
CA ASP A 45 13.18 -11.75 -3.04
C ASP A 45 13.67 -11.12 -4.34
N LEU A 46 12.95 -10.12 -4.87
CA LEU A 46 13.32 -9.44 -6.12
C LEU A 46 14.17 -8.20 -5.91
N GLY A 47 14.36 -7.76 -4.67
CA GLY A 47 15.24 -6.65 -4.33
C GLY A 47 14.78 -5.29 -4.82
N LEU A 48 13.46 -5.09 -5.02
CA LEU A 48 12.93 -3.79 -5.43
C LEU A 48 12.99 -2.81 -4.26
N ARG A 49 13.32 -1.56 -4.57
CA ARG A 49 13.33 -0.52 -3.55
C ARG A 49 11.91 -0.05 -3.26
N TYR A 50 11.54 0.01 -1.97
CA TYR A 50 10.29 0.63 -1.57
C TYR A 50 10.42 2.15 -1.66
N VAL A 51 9.50 2.79 -2.37
CA VAL A 51 9.52 4.25 -2.56
C VAL A 51 8.62 4.93 -1.53
N ILE A 52 7.32 4.69 -1.60
CA ILE A 52 6.30 5.28 -0.73
C ILE A 52 4.99 4.54 -0.95
N ALA A 53 4.04 4.73 -0.02
CA ALA A 53 2.66 4.36 -0.23
C ALA A 53 1.78 5.61 -0.15
N SER A 54 0.66 5.61 -0.84
CA SER A 54 -0.33 6.66 -0.78
C SER A 54 -1.71 6.08 -0.53
N GLY A 55 -2.50 6.74 0.34
CA GLY A 55 -3.85 6.34 0.64
C GLY A 55 -4.86 7.31 0.08
N THR A 56 -5.99 6.80 -0.38
CA THR A 56 -7.05 7.61 -0.99
C THR A 56 -8.42 7.07 -0.59
N ASP A 57 -9.35 7.96 -0.26
CA ASP A 57 -10.75 7.59 -0.06
C ASP A 57 -11.49 7.63 -1.39
N THR A 58 -11.93 6.47 -1.88
CA THR A 58 -12.64 6.35 -3.15
C THR A 58 -14.10 5.94 -2.91
N PRO A 59 -14.99 6.11 -3.91
CA PRO A 59 -16.37 5.63 -3.77
C PRO A 59 -16.50 4.12 -3.51
N ARG A 60 -15.50 3.32 -3.93
CA ARG A 60 -15.50 1.86 -3.75
C ARG A 60 -14.95 1.42 -2.40
N GLY A 61 -14.11 2.23 -1.78
CA GLY A 61 -13.42 1.87 -0.56
C GLY A 61 -12.18 2.73 -0.36
N LEU A 62 -11.41 2.41 0.66
CA LEU A 62 -10.11 3.06 0.89
C LEU A 62 -9.07 2.32 0.06
N GLU A 63 -8.30 3.06 -0.72
CA GLU A 63 -7.30 2.49 -1.62
C GLU A 63 -5.89 2.85 -1.14
N ILE A 64 -5.01 1.86 -1.13
CA ILE A 64 -3.58 2.10 -0.91
C ILE A 64 -2.82 1.71 -2.18
N LEU A 65 -1.95 2.61 -2.63
CA LEU A 65 -0.98 2.33 -3.69
C LEU A 65 0.41 2.24 -3.06
N TYR A 66 1.01 1.06 -3.15
CA TYR A 66 2.39 0.85 -2.71
C TYR A 66 3.30 0.94 -3.93
N HIS A 67 4.29 1.83 -3.88
CA HIS A 67 5.19 2.07 -5.01
C HIS A 67 6.56 1.46 -4.74
N PHE A 68 7.01 0.63 -5.66
CA PHE A 68 8.34 0.02 -5.65
C PHE A 68 9.09 0.45 -6.90
N SER A 69 10.42 0.48 -6.83
CA SER A 69 11.27 0.88 -7.94
C SER A 69 12.28 -0.21 -8.27
N PHE A 70 12.41 -0.51 -9.56
CA PHE A 70 13.52 -1.28 -10.09
C PHE A 70 14.51 -0.28 -10.68
N ASP A 71 15.49 0.11 -9.87
CA ASP A 71 16.37 1.25 -10.16
C ASP A 71 17.25 1.03 -11.40
N GLN A 72 17.55 -0.22 -11.75
CA GLN A 72 18.37 -0.53 -12.93
C GLN A 72 17.74 -0.01 -14.22
N THR A 73 16.42 -0.02 -14.33
CA THR A 73 15.72 0.45 -15.53
C THR A 73 14.86 1.68 -15.27
N GLY A 74 14.70 2.08 -14.00
CA GLY A 74 13.83 3.18 -13.61
C GLY A 74 12.34 2.84 -13.65
N LEU A 75 12.01 1.55 -13.66
CA LEU A 75 10.61 1.10 -13.65
C LEU A 75 9.99 1.29 -12.27
N ILE A 76 8.82 1.91 -12.23
CA ILE A 76 8.00 2.04 -11.01
C ILE A 76 6.85 1.03 -11.08
N ILE A 77 6.74 0.24 -10.03
CA ILE A 77 5.70 -0.77 -9.87
C ILE A 77 4.73 -0.27 -8.79
N SER A 78 3.48 -0.06 -9.15
CA SER A 78 2.45 0.42 -8.23
C SER A 78 1.45 -0.68 -7.94
N VAL A 79 1.41 -1.09 -6.68
CA VAL A 79 0.56 -2.18 -6.19
C VAL A 79 -0.67 -1.58 -5.54
N ARG A 80 -1.85 -1.85 -6.10
CA ARG A 80 -3.13 -1.33 -5.62
C ARG A 80 -3.81 -2.34 -4.71
N VAL A 81 -4.22 -1.86 -3.53
CA VAL A 81 -5.05 -2.64 -2.61
C VAL A 81 -6.29 -1.84 -2.28
N LEU A 82 -7.47 -2.45 -2.41
CA LEU A 82 -8.74 -1.83 -2.06
C LEU A 82 -9.25 -2.43 -0.75
N ILE A 83 -9.59 -1.55 0.20
CA ILE A 83 -10.22 -1.90 1.47
C ILE A 83 -11.67 -1.44 1.40
N GLU A 84 -12.58 -2.36 1.15
CA GLU A 84 -13.98 -2.04 0.91
C GLU A 84 -14.74 -1.60 2.17
N ASP A 85 -14.40 -2.18 3.33
CA ASP A 85 -15.03 -1.84 4.60
C ASP A 85 -14.45 -0.54 5.16
N LYS A 86 -15.17 0.57 4.97
CA LYS A 86 -14.75 1.89 5.46
C LYS A 86 -15.07 2.12 6.94
N GLU A 87 -15.92 1.32 7.54
CA GLU A 87 -16.29 1.46 8.95
C GLU A 87 -15.21 0.87 9.85
N LYS A 88 -14.64 -0.25 9.44
CA LYS A 88 -13.58 -0.93 10.18
C LYS A 88 -12.46 -1.36 9.23
N PRO A 89 -11.78 -0.39 8.60
CA PRO A 89 -10.76 -0.71 7.62
C PRO A 89 -9.50 -1.22 8.28
N GLU A 90 -9.00 -2.34 7.79
CA GLU A 90 -7.75 -2.90 8.29
C GLU A 90 -6.99 -3.62 7.19
N ILE A 91 -5.67 -3.66 7.34
CA ILE A 91 -4.76 -4.35 6.45
C ILE A 91 -3.52 -4.74 7.25
N ASP A 92 -2.84 -5.80 6.84
CA ASP A 92 -1.61 -6.22 7.50
C ASP A 92 -0.51 -5.17 7.35
N SER A 93 0.15 -4.85 8.47
CA SER A 93 1.33 -4.00 8.47
C SER A 93 2.47 -4.66 7.71
N LEU A 94 3.20 -3.88 6.93
CA LEU A 94 4.42 -4.33 6.24
C LEU A 94 5.68 -4.03 7.06
N ALA A 95 5.54 -3.46 8.25
CA ALA A 95 6.66 -3.13 9.13
C ALA A 95 7.46 -4.36 9.56
N ILE A 96 6.82 -5.54 9.58
CA ILE A 96 7.50 -6.81 9.86
C ILE A 96 8.53 -7.15 8.77
N ILE A 97 8.33 -6.65 7.55
CA ILE A 97 9.26 -6.86 6.44
C ILE A 97 10.44 -5.90 6.55
N SER A 98 10.17 -4.63 6.85
CA SER A 98 11.21 -3.60 6.98
C SER A 98 10.67 -2.39 7.77
N PRO A 99 11.52 -1.75 8.60
CA PRO A 99 11.16 -0.49 9.25
C PRO A 99 10.82 0.64 8.27
N ALA A 100 11.22 0.52 7.00
CA ALA A 100 10.93 1.52 5.98
C ALA A 100 9.42 1.74 5.78
N PHE A 101 8.58 0.78 6.15
CA PHE A 101 7.13 0.88 6.01
C PHE A 101 6.45 1.56 7.21
N GLU A 102 7.14 1.74 8.33
CA GLU A 102 6.50 2.15 9.58
C GLU A 102 5.87 3.54 9.54
N TRP A 103 6.58 4.54 9.06
CA TRP A 103 6.11 5.93 9.12
C TRP A 103 4.95 6.20 8.18
N ILE A 104 5.00 5.68 6.97
CA ILE A 104 3.91 5.90 6.02
C ILE A 104 2.62 5.20 6.47
N GLU A 105 2.74 4.06 7.14
CA GLU A 105 1.58 3.39 7.72
C GLU A 105 0.95 4.21 8.84
N ARG A 106 1.75 4.86 9.69
CA ARG A 106 1.26 5.80 10.70
C ARG A 106 0.53 6.98 10.07
N GLU A 107 1.10 7.55 8.99
CA GLU A 107 0.46 8.64 8.26
C GLU A 107 -0.89 8.23 7.68
N ILE A 108 -0.95 7.10 6.99
CA ILE A 108 -2.20 6.60 6.41
C ILE A 108 -3.22 6.29 7.50
N TRP A 109 -2.78 5.71 8.61
CA TRP A 109 -3.66 5.45 9.76
C TRP A 109 -4.27 6.74 10.30
N GLU A 110 -3.48 7.77 10.54
CA GLU A 110 -4.02 9.02 11.11
C GLU A 110 -4.85 9.82 10.11
N MET A 111 -4.56 9.74 8.82
CA MET A 111 -5.28 10.48 7.78
C MET A 111 -6.56 9.80 7.31
N LEU A 112 -6.60 8.48 7.28
CA LEU A 112 -7.71 7.70 6.72
C LEU A 112 -8.37 6.74 7.72
N GLY A 113 -7.74 6.49 8.85
CA GLY A 113 -8.29 5.57 9.85
C GLY A 113 -8.09 4.09 9.54
N ILE A 114 -7.18 3.75 8.65
CA ILE A 114 -6.88 2.35 8.34
C ILE A 114 -6.01 1.76 9.45
N ASN A 115 -6.47 0.68 10.06
CA ASN A 115 -5.69 -0.05 11.07
C ASN A 115 -4.68 -0.97 10.39
N PHE A 116 -3.40 -0.76 10.67
CA PHE A 116 -2.33 -1.61 10.18
C PHE A 116 -2.03 -2.69 11.22
N VAL A 117 -2.57 -3.89 10.99
CA VAL A 117 -2.49 -5.00 11.94
C VAL A 117 -1.04 -5.46 12.09
N GLY A 118 -0.56 -5.51 13.33
CA GLY A 118 0.81 -5.91 13.64
C GLY A 118 1.83 -4.78 13.56
N HIS A 119 1.42 -3.54 13.36
CA HIS A 119 2.33 -2.40 13.39
C HIS A 119 2.93 -2.25 14.80
N PRO A 120 4.26 -2.07 14.93
CA PRO A 120 4.90 -2.04 16.24
C PRO A 120 4.62 -0.78 17.06
N ASN A 121 4.20 0.32 16.42
CA ASN A 121 4.05 1.60 17.09
C ASN A 121 3.08 2.51 16.33
N LEU A 122 1.81 2.11 16.25
CA LEU A 122 0.79 2.83 15.52
C LEU A 122 0.29 4.02 16.35
N LYS A 123 0.87 5.18 16.11
CA LYS A 123 0.55 6.43 16.80
C LYS A 123 0.66 7.60 15.84
N ARG A 124 0.16 8.76 16.26
CA ARG A 124 0.20 9.98 15.43
C ARG A 124 1.62 10.36 15.03
N LEU A 125 1.74 10.88 13.82
CA LEU A 125 3.00 11.32 13.22
C LEU A 125 2.96 12.80 12.87
N LEU A 126 1.94 13.23 12.12
CA LEU A 126 1.80 14.58 11.59
C LEU A 126 0.77 15.41 12.33
N LEU A 127 -0.33 14.80 12.80
CA LEU A 127 -1.40 15.51 13.48
C LEU A 127 -0.99 15.92 14.88
N ALA A 128 -1.50 17.09 15.32
CA ALA A 128 -1.28 17.57 16.67
C ALA A 128 -1.91 16.62 17.71
N GLU A 129 -1.34 16.59 18.93
CA GLU A 129 -1.83 15.72 20.00
C GLU A 129 -3.28 16.00 20.39
N ASP A 130 -3.72 17.26 20.25
CA ASP A 130 -5.09 17.67 20.54
C ASP A 130 -6.06 17.48 19.38
N TRP A 131 -5.62 16.91 18.25
CA TRP A 131 -6.53 16.59 17.15
C TRP A 131 -7.56 15.56 17.63
N PRO A 132 -8.87 15.78 17.36
CA PRO A 132 -9.92 14.89 17.84
C PRO A 132 -9.74 13.46 17.39
N GLU A 133 -9.93 12.51 18.30
CA GLU A 133 -9.93 11.09 17.95
C GLU A 133 -11.11 10.76 17.03
N GLY A 134 -10.89 9.82 16.11
CA GLY A 134 -11.90 9.38 15.16
C GLY A 134 -12.17 10.33 14.02
N LYS A 135 -11.45 11.47 13.95
CA LYS A 135 -11.52 12.38 12.82
C LYS A 135 -10.32 12.21 11.93
N TYR A 136 -10.57 11.74 10.72
CA TYR A 136 -9.52 11.44 9.75
C TYR A 136 -9.57 12.46 8.61
N PRO A 137 -8.56 13.37 8.52
CA PRO A 137 -8.64 14.54 7.64
C PRO A 137 -8.81 14.23 6.15
N LEU A 138 -8.36 13.06 5.70
CA LEU A 138 -8.43 12.71 4.28
C LEU A 138 -9.64 11.84 3.92
N ARG A 139 -10.52 11.57 4.90
CA ARG A 139 -11.79 10.93 4.60
C ARG A 139 -12.72 11.90 3.92
N CYS A 140 -13.36 11.43 2.85
CA CYS A 140 -14.37 12.22 2.14
C CYS A 140 -15.74 12.00 2.76
N GLU A 141 -16.44 13.11 3.08
CA GLU A 141 -17.85 13.04 3.41
C GLU A 141 -18.62 12.94 2.11
N ARG A 142 -19.41 11.88 1.97
CA ARG A 142 -20.29 11.69 0.83
C ARG A 142 -21.73 11.65 1.29
N GLU A 143 -22.56 12.41 0.64
CA GLU A 143 -23.99 12.31 0.88
C GLU A 143 -24.52 10.96 0.39
N PRO A 144 -25.47 10.35 1.13
CA PRO A 144 -26.05 9.08 0.75
C PRO A 144 -26.86 9.16 -0.55
#